data_be24c6aa887f4561df5d46164c63d8ff
#
_entry.id   be24c6aa887f4561df5d46164c63d8ff
#
_cell.length_a   1.000
_cell.length_b   1.000
_cell.length_c   1.000
_cell.angle_alpha   90.00
_cell.angle_beta   90.00
_cell.angle_gamma   90.00
#
_symmetry.space_group_name_H-M   'P 1'
#
loop_
_entity.id
_entity.type
_entity.pdbx_description
1 polymer ?
#
loop_
_entity_poly.entity_id
_entity_poly.type
_entity_poly.pdbx_seq_one_letter_code
_entity_poly.pdbx_strand_id
1 'polypeptide(L)'
;MLDKKLLIQSPEVVKKNLSSRGYVLNIDQWNKLEEERKIAQVNLETNQESLNKLSKEISSSKDDDNLKDQASSLSALVKQDKEILQTIKHNIDEFLLDIPNLVDDSVPIGEDETSNQIIEEIGNIPEFSFEPKSHSDFIEKTDQGRGVKIAKSRFTVLSGELAKLHRVIGQFMIDTHVNIHGYEELYVPYIVNKPSLIGTGQLPKFEEDLFKLTETPDLYLAPTAEVPVTNLHREEKLKLEQLPLKYVCHSPCFRSEAGS
;
A
#
# COMPACT_ATOMS: atom_id res chain seq x y z
N MET A 1 6.14 -1.64 -2.92
CA MET A 1 7.46 -1.10 -2.52
C MET A 1 8.56 -1.85 -3.28
N LEU A 2 9.51 -1.14 -3.84
CA LEU A 2 10.64 -1.74 -4.56
C LEU A 2 11.52 -2.57 -3.60
N ASP A 3 12.01 -3.75 -4.07
CA ASP A 3 12.96 -4.54 -3.26
C ASP A 3 14.29 -3.80 -3.16
N LYS A 4 14.70 -3.45 -1.93
CA LYS A 4 15.96 -2.77 -1.65
C LYS A 4 17.20 -3.51 -2.19
N LYS A 5 17.12 -4.85 -2.35
CA LYS A 5 18.21 -5.64 -2.91
C LYS A 5 18.53 -5.22 -4.35
N LEU A 6 17.52 -4.84 -5.13
CA LEU A 6 17.71 -4.36 -6.51
C LEU A 6 18.49 -3.05 -6.52
N LEU A 7 18.21 -2.12 -5.61
CA LEU A 7 18.95 -0.87 -5.47
C LEU A 7 20.40 -1.09 -5.02
N ILE A 8 20.65 -2.10 -4.18
CA ILE A 8 22.00 -2.43 -3.71
C ILE A 8 22.82 -3.09 -4.83
N GLN A 9 22.22 -4.03 -5.56
CA GLN A 9 22.94 -4.88 -6.52
C GLN A 9 23.03 -4.26 -7.92
N SER A 10 22.02 -3.50 -8.35
CA SER A 10 21.90 -3.02 -9.71
C SER A 10 21.25 -1.62 -9.77
N PRO A 11 21.80 -0.60 -9.10
CA PRO A 11 21.20 0.73 -9.02
C PRO A 11 21.02 1.40 -10.38
N GLU A 12 21.95 1.20 -11.33
CA GLU A 12 21.87 1.79 -12.66
C GLU A 12 20.75 1.15 -13.51
N VAL A 13 20.47 -0.14 -13.33
CA VAL A 13 19.35 -0.81 -14.00
C VAL A 13 18.02 -0.24 -13.49
N VAL A 14 17.89 -0.09 -12.17
CA VAL A 14 16.72 0.52 -11.56
C VAL A 14 16.53 1.96 -12.04
N LYS A 15 17.59 2.76 -12.00
CA LYS A 15 17.58 4.15 -12.47
C LYS A 15 17.13 4.27 -13.92
N LYS A 16 17.67 3.43 -14.81
CA LYS A 16 17.31 3.39 -16.23
C LYS A 16 15.85 3.01 -16.42
N ASN A 17 15.37 1.97 -15.75
CA ASN A 17 13.97 1.53 -15.84
C ASN A 17 13.01 2.61 -15.34
N LEU A 18 13.28 3.23 -14.18
CA LEU A 18 12.45 4.30 -13.63
C LEU A 18 12.43 5.56 -14.50
N SER A 19 13.55 5.86 -15.19
CA SER A 19 13.60 7.00 -16.12
C SER A 19 12.69 6.82 -17.33
N SER A 20 12.40 5.57 -17.75
CA SER A 20 11.48 5.29 -18.87
C SER A 20 10.03 5.68 -18.57
N ARG A 21 9.69 5.87 -17.30
CA ARG A 21 8.38 6.36 -16.84
C ARG A 21 8.46 7.76 -16.23
N GLY A 22 9.48 8.53 -16.55
CA GLY A 22 9.65 9.92 -16.11
C GLY A 22 10.07 10.10 -14.65
N TYR A 23 10.42 9.02 -13.92
CA TYR A 23 10.85 9.13 -12.52
C TYR A 23 12.36 9.28 -12.41
N VAL A 24 12.80 10.32 -11.67
CA VAL A 24 14.22 10.57 -11.41
C VAL A 24 14.60 10.02 -10.04
N LEU A 25 15.28 8.86 -10.05
CA LEU A 25 15.76 8.24 -8.82
C LEU A 25 16.90 9.06 -8.19
N ASN A 26 16.73 9.48 -6.94
CA ASN A 26 17.78 10.15 -6.17
C ASN A 26 18.76 9.11 -5.58
N ILE A 27 19.72 8.69 -6.41
CA ILE A 27 20.69 7.66 -6.03
C ILE A 27 21.65 8.14 -4.94
N ASP A 28 21.94 9.44 -4.87
CA ASP A 28 22.84 10.00 -3.85
C ASP A 28 22.20 9.93 -2.46
N GLN A 29 20.91 10.23 -2.38
CA GLN A 29 20.14 10.07 -1.13
C GLN A 29 20.09 8.60 -0.70
N TRP A 30 19.85 7.68 -1.64
CA TRP A 30 19.90 6.24 -1.37
C TRP A 30 21.25 5.81 -0.78
N ASN A 31 22.34 6.18 -1.44
CA ASN A 31 23.68 5.81 -1.02
C ASN A 31 24.00 6.35 0.38
N LYS A 32 23.58 7.59 0.67
CA LYS A 32 23.75 8.20 1.99
C LYS A 32 22.99 7.41 3.07
N LEU A 33 21.71 7.08 2.85
CA LEU A 33 20.91 6.32 3.80
C LEU A 33 21.49 4.92 4.07
N GLU A 34 21.95 4.22 3.03
CA GLU A 34 22.58 2.90 3.18
C GLU A 34 23.93 2.97 3.90
N GLU A 35 24.71 3.99 3.69
CA GLU A 35 25.95 4.19 4.43
C GLU A 35 25.69 4.49 5.92
N GLU A 36 24.76 5.40 6.21
CA GLU A 36 24.33 5.67 7.59
C GLU A 36 23.81 4.39 8.28
N ARG A 37 23.03 3.58 7.58
CA ARG A 37 22.54 2.30 8.11
C ARG A 37 23.68 1.33 8.43
N LYS A 38 24.67 1.20 7.55
CA LYS A 38 25.83 0.33 7.77
C LYS A 38 26.63 0.76 8.99
N ILE A 39 26.91 2.06 9.12
CA ILE A 39 27.64 2.62 10.27
C ILE A 39 26.85 2.36 11.56
N ALA A 40 25.57 2.68 11.60
CA ALA A 40 24.74 2.47 12.78
C ALA A 40 24.61 0.96 13.14
N GLN A 41 24.55 0.09 12.16
CA GLN A 41 24.52 -1.36 12.38
C GLN A 41 25.83 -1.85 13.03
N VAL A 42 26.99 -1.43 12.51
CA VAL A 42 28.31 -1.79 13.05
C VAL A 42 28.49 -1.27 14.47
N ASN A 43 28.08 -0.02 14.75
CA ASN A 43 28.15 0.54 16.09
C ASN A 43 27.32 -0.26 17.10
N LEU A 44 26.06 -0.57 16.74
CA LEU A 44 25.19 -1.39 17.57
C LEU A 44 25.79 -2.78 17.85
N GLU A 45 26.30 -3.45 16.82
CA GLU A 45 26.89 -4.79 16.96
C GLU A 45 28.14 -4.76 17.85
N THR A 46 29.01 -3.76 17.70
CA THR A 46 30.22 -3.57 18.49
C THR A 46 29.89 -3.31 19.97
N ASN A 47 28.94 -2.40 20.22
CA ASN A 47 28.53 -2.07 21.58
C ASN A 47 27.78 -3.22 22.24
N GLN A 48 26.97 -3.96 21.49
CA GLN A 48 26.27 -5.15 22.00
C GLN A 48 27.25 -6.29 22.32
N GLU A 49 28.28 -6.51 21.49
CA GLU A 49 29.34 -7.49 21.78
C GLU A 49 30.12 -7.12 23.05
N SER A 50 30.48 -5.84 23.20
CA SER A 50 31.15 -5.34 24.38
C SER A 50 30.32 -5.49 25.65
N LEU A 51 29.00 -5.20 25.57
CA LEU A 51 28.08 -5.41 26.69
C LEU A 51 27.96 -6.89 27.06
N ASN A 52 27.92 -7.78 26.07
CA ASN A 52 27.85 -9.23 26.30
C ASN A 52 29.15 -9.75 26.97
N LYS A 53 30.34 -9.23 26.59
CA LYS A 53 31.62 -9.56 27.23
C LYS A 53 31.63 -9.09 28.66
N LEU A 54 31.27 -7.83 28.89
CA LEU A 54 31.25 -7.22 30.23
C LEU A 54 30.25 -7.94 31.17
N SER A 55 29.09 -8.35 30.65
CA SER A 55 28.11 -9.11 31.40
C SER A 55 28.62 -10.50 31.86
N LYS A 56 29.51 -11.13 31.07
CA LYS A 56 30.14 -12.38 31.44
C LYS A 56 31.23 -12.14 32.53
N GLU A 57 31.97 -11.06 32.43
CA GLU A 57 32.97 -10.69 33.45
C GLU A 57 32.32 -10.38 34.79
N ILE A 58 31.24 -9.63 34.84
CA ILE A 58 30.45 -9.36 36.04
C ILE A 58 29.92 -10.67 36.66
N SER A 59 29.49 -11.62 35.84
CA SER A 59 29.01 -12.92 36.35
C SER A 59 30.08 -13.75 37.06
N SER A 60 31.36 -13.52 36.71
CA SER A 60 32.52 -14.17 37.34
C SER A 60 33.12 -13.39 38.49
N SER A 61 32.88 -12.07 38.57
CA SER A 61 33.47 -11.14 39.59
C SER A 61 32.32 -10.43 40.31
N LYS A 62 31.69 -11.07 41.30
CA LYS A 62 30.42 -10.67 41.88
C LYS A 62 30.29 -9.30 42.55
N ASP A 63 31.40 -8.57 42.85
CA ASP A 63 31.39 -7.35 43.69
C ASP A 63 32.20 -6.18 43.11
N ASP A 64 32.33 -6.08 41.79
CA ASP A 64 33.00 -4.92 41.19
C ASP A 64 31.97 -3.88 40.70
N ASP A 65 31.78 -2.84 41.53
CA ASP A 65 30.83 -1.75 41.21
C ASP A 65 31.23 -0.95 39.95
N ASN A 66 32.55 -0.86 39.66
CA ASN A 66 33.04 -0.21 38.45
C ASN A 66 32.58 -0.96 37.17
N LEU A 67 32.61 -2.29 37.17
CA LEU A 67 32.10 -3.08 36.05
C LEU A 67 30.59 -2.92 35.88
N LYS A 68 29.85 -2.77 36.99
CA LYS A 68 28.38 -2.51 36.92
C LYS A 68 28.08 -1.13 36.32
N ASP A 69 28.80 -0.09 36.68
CA ASP A 69 28.66 1.25 36.12
C ASP A 69 29.01 1.30 34.63
N GLN A 70 30.05 0.61 34.23
CA GLN A 70 30.43 0.47 32.82
C GLN A 70 29.33 -0.28 32.03
N ALA A 71 28.78 -1.35 32.57
CA ALA A 71 27.68 -2.09 31.96
C ALA A 71 26.40 -1.25 31.82
N SER A 72 26.10 -0.44 32.81
CA SER A 72 24.99 0.50 32.78
C SER A 72 25.17 1.54 31.67
N SER A 73 26.34 2.15 31.59
CA SER A 73 26.69 3.15 30.56
C SER A 73 26.62 2.52 29.15
N LEU A 74 27.17 1.32 28.98
CA LEU A 74 27.18 0.61 27.70
C LEU A 74 25.77 0.13 27.31
N SER A 75 24.94 -0.26 28.26
CA SER A 75 23.53 -0.58 28.03
C SER A 75 22.75 0.63 27.53
N ALA A 76 23.01 1.83 28.06
CA ALA A 76 22.42 3.07 27.57
C ALA A 76 22.84 3.38 26.13
N LEU A 77 24.13 3.19 25.79
CA LEU A 77 24.61 3.33 24.41
C LEU A 77 23.95 2.33 23.45
N VAL A 78 23.87 1.07 23.82
CA VAL A 78 23.18 0.04 23.00
C VAL A 78 21.71 0.41 22.75
N LYS A 79 21.05 0.98 23.75
CA LYS A 79 19.66 1.47 23.59
C LYS A 79 19.60 2.61 22.59
N GLN A 80 20.50 3.59 22.71
CA GLN A 80 20.58 4.73 21.79
C GLN A 80 20.90 4.28 20.36
N ASP A 81 21.85 3.37 20.17
CA ASP A 81 22.19 2.82 18.84
C ASP A 81 21.01 2.10 18.21
N LYS A 82 20.20 1.37 18.99
CA LYS A 82 18.96 0.74 18.50
C LYS A 82 17.96 1.78 18.00
N GLU A 83 17.75 2.86 18.74
CA GLU A 83 16.85 3.95 18.37
C GLU A 83 17.33 4.66 17.08
N ILE A 84 18.65 4.93 16.98
CA ILE A 84 19.25 5.51 15.78
C ILE A 84 19.05 4.59 14.57
N LEU A 85 19.39 3.30 14.70
CA LEU A 85 19.23 2.34 13.61
C LEU A 85 17.77 2.18 13.19
N GLN A 86 16.84 2.21 14.13
CA GLN A 86 15.41 2.15 13.84
C GLN A 86 14.95 3.38 13.06
N THR A 87 15.40 4.57 13.44
CA THR A 87 15.11 5.83 12.73
C THR A 87 15.63 5.78 11.29
N ILE A 88 16.88 5.33 11.09
CA ILE A 88 17.45 5.23 9.75
C ILE A 88 16.70 4.18 8.91
N LYS A 89 16.31 3.04 9.48
CA LYS A 89 15.49 2.05 8.78
C LYS A 89 14.13 2.63 8.36
N HIS A 90 13.50 3.40 9.23
CA HIS A 90 12.25 4.09 8.89
C HIS A 90 12.43 5.06 7.72
N ASN A 91 13.48 5.87 7.72
CA ASN A 91 13.77 6.79 6.62
C ASN A 91 14.05 6.05 5.29
N ILE A 92 14.70 4.88 5.35
CA ILE A 92 14.88 4.01 4.19
C ILE A 92 13.54 3.47 3.68
N ASP A 93 12.67 3.02 4.58
CA ASP A 93 11.35 2.50 4.20
C ASP A 93 10.48 3.61 3.58
N GLU A 94 10.49 4.82 4.13
CA GLU A 94 9.81 5.98 3.53
C GLU A 94 10.36 6.31 2.14
N PHE A 95 11.68 6.35 1.98
CA PHE A 95 12.32 6.55 0.68
C PHE A 95 11.88 5.49 -0.35
N LEU A 96 11.84 4.21 0.05
CA LEU A 96 11.42 3.11 -0.83
C LEU A 96 9.93 3.14 -1.17
N LEU A 97 9.09 3.64 -0.27
CA LEU A 97 7.63 3.78 -0.50
C LEU A 97 7.31 4.85 -1.55
N ASP A 98 8.16 5.86 -1.69
CA ASP A 98 7.98 6.91 -2.71
C ASP A 98 8.41 6.46 -4.12
N ILE A 99 9.26 5.43 -4.23
CA ILE A 99 9.75 4.93 -5.51
C ILE A 99 8.65 4.08 -6.18
N PRO A 100 8.27 4.41 -7.43
CA PRO A 100 7.34 3.57 -8.20
C PRO A 100 7.97 2.22 -8.53
N ASN A 101 7.13 1.21 -8.79
CA ASN A 101 7.63 -0.10 -9.20
C ASN A 101 8.26 -0.07 -10.60
N LEU A 102 9.11 -1.05 -10.89
CA LEU A 102 9.71 -1.23 -12.21
C LEU A 102 8.63 -1.61 -13.23
N VAL A 103 8.82 -1.17 -14.45
CA VAL A 103 8.02 -1.59 -15.58
C VAL A 103 8.64 -2.81 -16.25
N ASP A 104 7.80 -3.67 -16.82
CA ASP A 104 8.25 -4.80 -17.63
C ASP A 104 8.86 -4.32 -18.95
N ASP A 105 9.81 -5.07 -19.49
CA ASP A 105 10.51 -4.72 -20.74
C ASP A 105 9.58 -4.67 -21.97
N SER A 106 8.41 -5.31 -21.90
CA SER A 106 7.38 -5.28 -22.96
C SER A 106 6.59 -3.97 -23.00
N VAL A 107 6.67 -3.14 -21.94
CA VAL A 107 5.92 -1.89 -21.88
C VAL A 107 6.56 -0.84 -22.78
N PRO A 108 5.80 -0.24 -23.73
CA PRO A 108 6.33 0.82 -24.59
C PRO A 108 6.71 2.05 -23.76
N ILE A 109 7.81 2.70 -24.18
CA ILE A 109 8.23 3.96 -23.59
C ILE A 109 7.39 5.08 -24.19
N GLY A 110 6.75 5.90 -23.35
CA GLY A 110 5.92 7.01 -23.81
C GLY A 110 5.58 7.97 -22.68
N GLU A 111 5.06 9.14 -23.03
CA GLU A 111 4.69 10.20 -22.09
C GLU A 111 3.24 10.02 -21.57
N ASP A 112 2.38 9.45 -22.40
CA ASP A 112 0.95 9.29 -22.09
C ASP A 112 0.34 8.04 -22.79
N GLU A 113 -0.97 7.87 -22.67
CA GLU A 113 -1.73 6.76 -23.22
C GLU A 113 -1.68 6.65 -24.75
N THR A 114 -1.29 7.70 -25.48
CA THR A 114 -1.16 7.64 -26.95
C THR A 114 -0.02 6.73 -27.39
N SER A 115 0.93 6.47 -26.50
CA SER A 115 2.05 5.54 -26.71
C SER A 115 1.69 4.08 -26.42
N ASN A 116 0.49 3.80 -25.91
CA ASN A 116 0.06 2.44 -25.63
C ASN A 116 -0.13 1.64 -26.92
N GLN A 117 0.29 0.39 -26.88
CA GLN A 117 0.11 -0.54 -27.98
C GLN A 117 -1.09 -1.44 -27.74
N ILE A 118 -2.03 -1.48 -28.68
CA ILE A 118 -3.12 -2.45 -28.67
C ILE A 118 -2.54 -3.83 -28.89
N ILE A 119 -2.68 -4.72 -27.94
CA ILE A 119 -2.17 -6.10 -28.01
C ILE A 119 -3.15 -7.00 -28.73
N GLU A 120 -4.46 -6.86 -28.45
CA GLU A 120 -5.50 -7.71 -29.03
C GLU A 120 -6.84 -6.97 -29.01
N GLU A 121 -7.62 -7.18 -30.06
CA GLU A 121 -9.03 -6.79 -30.15
C GLU A 121 -9.89 -8.03 -30.22
N ILE A 122 -10.82 -8.19 -29.26
CA ILE A 122 -11.67 -9.38 -29.16
C ILE A 122 -13.14 -9.00 -29.33
N GLY A 123 -13.81 -9.71 -30.22
CA GLY A 123 -15.24 -9.55 -30.50
C GLY A 123 -15.56 -8.41 -31.46
N ASN A 124 -16.85 -8.19 -31.65
CA ASN A 124 -17.35 -7.09 -32.49
C ASN A 124 -18.17 -6.13 -31.64
N ILE A 125 -18.10 -4.85 -31.95
CA ILE A 125 -18.98 -3.85 -31.34
C ILE A 125 -20.43 -4.16 -31.78
N PRO A 126 -21.35 -4.38 -30.82
CA PRO A 126 -22.74 -4.70 -31.17
C PRO A 126 -23.41 -3.48 -31.82
N GLU A 127 -24.12 -3.75 -32.93
CA GLU A 127 -25.00 -2.75 -33.56
C GLU A 127 -26.37 -2.80 -32.89
N PHE A 128 -26.81 -1.64 -32.39
CA PHE A 128 -28.13 -1.51 -31.79
C PHE A 128 -29.15 -0.99 -32.84
N SER A 129 -30.35 -1.53 -32.83
CA SER A 129 -31.48 -1.02 -33.67
C SER A 129 -32.10 0.27 -33.10
N PHE A 130 -31.56 0.78 -32.01
CA PHE A 130 -31.97 1.99 -31.30
C PHE A 130 -30.76 2.81 -30.91
N GLU A 131 -30.93 4.09 -30.66
CA GLU A 131 -29.86 4.95 -30.13
C GLU A 131 -29.62 4.64 -28.64
N PRO A 132 -28.45 4.08 -28.29
CA PRO A 132 -28.15 3.76 -26.89
C PRO A 132 -27.97 5.03 -26.07
N LYS A 133 -28.66 5.08 -24.93
CA LYS A 133 -28.51 6.19 -23.96
C LYS A 133 -27.27 6.03 -23.11
N SER A 134 -26.57 7.13 -22.93
CA SER A 134 -25.49 7.21 -21.92
C SER A 134 -26.06 7.07 -20.51
N HIS A 135 -25.20 6.63 -19.56
CA HIS A 135 -25.57 6.64 -18.14
C HIS A 135 -25.96 8.05 -17.65
N SER A 136 -25.39 9.10 -18.24
CA SER A 136 -25.73 10.50 -17.94
C SER A 136 -27.17 10.87 -18.35
N ASP A 137 -27.76 10.21 -19.34
CA ASP A 137 -29.13 10.44 -19.74
C ASP A 137 -30.16 9.95 -18.70
N PHE A 138 -29.70 9.16 -17.75
CA PHE A 138 -30.51 8.71 -16.60
C PHE A 138 -30.37 9.63 -15.37
N ILE A 139 -29.51 10.66 -15.45
CA ILE A 139 -29.24 11.63 -14.35
C ILE A 139 -30.53 12.34 -13.89
N GLU A 140 -31.47 12.57 -14.76
CA GLU A 140 -32.79 13.14 -14.38
C GLU A 140 -33.55 12.24 -13.37
N LYS A 141 -33.26 10.92 -13.34
CA LYS A 141 -33.78 9.96 -12.37
C LYS A 141 -32.88 9.84 -11.13
N THR A 142 -31.74 10.50 -11.13
CA THR A 142 -30.85 10.62 -9.99
C THR A 142 -31.07 11.99 -9.35
N ASP A 143 -31.13 12.07 -8.03
CA ASP A 143 -31.28 13.33 -7.34
C ASP A 143 -29.91 13.86 -6.91
N GLN A 144 -29.19 14.46 -7.84
CA GLN A 144 -27.91 15.08 -7.56
C GLN A 144 -28.06 16.25 -6.56
N GLY A 145 -29.14 17.04 -6.67
CA GLY A 145 -29.39 18.14 -5.76
C GLY A 145 -29.50 17.69 -4.30
N ARG A 146 -30.20 16.59 -4.05
CA ARG A 146 -30.28 16.01 -2.71
C ARG A 146 -28.98 15.35 -2.29
N GLY A 147 -28.26 14.70 -3.18
CA GLY A 147 -26.94 14.15 -2.91
C GLY A 147 -25.95 15.19 -2.43
N VAL A 148 -25.86 16.32 -3.14
CA VAL A 148 -25.03 17.48 -2.76
C VAL A 148 -25.45 18.06 -1.42
N LYS A 149 -26.77 18.20 -1.17
CA LYS A 149 -27.29 18.69 0.11
C LYS A 149 -26.92 17.80 1.29
N ILE A 150 -26.88 16.48 1.10
CA ILE A 150 -26.58 15.50 2.17
C ILE A 150 -25.09 15.44 2.44
N ALA A 151 -24.26 15.45 1.39
CA ALA A 151 -22.84 15.19 1.55
C ALA A 151 -21.94 16.28 0.94
N LYS A 152 -21.85 16.43 -0.35
CA LYS A 152 -21.11 17.45 -1.13
C LYS A 152 -21.30 17.16 -2.62
N SER A 153 -20.59 17.91 -3.50
CA SER A 153 -20.48 17.57 -4.92
C SER A 153 -20.05 16.10 -5.13
N ARG A 154 -20.48 15.49 -6.22
CA ARG A 154 -20.23 14.10 -6.61
C ARG A 154 -20.95 13.01 -5.79
N PHE A 155 -21.75 13.38 -4.81
CA PHE A 155 -22.68 12.46 -4.18
C PHE A 155 -24.03 12.53 -4.88
N THR A 156 -24.66 11.37 -5.08
CA THR A 156 -25.96 11.25 -5.72
C THR A 156 -26.90 10.38 -4.90
N VAL A 157 -28.22 10.60 -5.09
CA VAL A 157 -29.26 9.75 -4.55
C VAL A 157 -29.91 9.01 -5.70
N LEU A 158 -29.93 7.69 -5.64
CA LEU A 158 -30.69 6.85 -6.55
C LEU A 158 -32.06 6.56 -5.94
N SER A 159 -33.11 6.59 -6.76
CA SER A 159 -34.49 6.31 -6.28
C SER A 159 -35.25 5.39 -7.21
N GLY A 160 -36.28 4.74 -6.68
CA GLY A 160 -37.19 3.88 -7.45
C GLY A 160 -36.48 2.72 -8.16
N GLU A 161 -36.81 2.54 -9.43
CA GLU A 161 -36.30 1.43 -10.27
C GLU A 161 -34.76 1.52 -10.47
N LEU A 162 -34.17 2.73 -10.45
CA LEU A 162 -32.74 2.88 -10.59
C LEU A 162 -31.99 2.40 -9.32
N ALA A 163 -32.52 2.68 -8.13
CA ALA A 163 -31.98 2.14 -6.89
C ALA A 163 -32.10 0.61 -6.82
N LYS A 164 -33.23 0.08 -7.31
CA LYS A 164 -33.44 -1.37 -7.42
C LYS A 164 -32.47 -2.01 -8.41
N LEU A 165 -32.26 -1.39 -9.59
CA LEU A 165 -31.30 -1.88 -10.59
C LEU A 165 -29.87 -1.91 -10.04
N HIS A 166 -29.43 -0.85 -9.37
CA HIS A 166 -28.11 -0.79 -8.72
C HIS A 166 -27.90 -1.98 -7.77
N ARG A 167 -28.86 -2.24 -6.90
CA ARG A 167 -28.81 -3.38 -5.96
C ARG A 167 -28.79 -4.73 -6.66
N VAL A 168 -29.62 -4.91 -7.69
CA VAL A 168 -29.74 -6.18 -8.44
C VAL A 168 -28.47 -6.47 -9.23
N ILE A 169 -27.85 -5.45 -9.84
CA ILE A 169 -26.59 -5.62 -10.56
C ILE A 169 -25.47 -6.04 -9.60
N GLY A 170 -25.36 -5.40 -8.43
CA GLY A 170 -24.37 -5.80 -7.42
C GLY A 170 -24.56 -7.27 -6.99
N GLN A 171 -25.80 -7.68 -6.72
CA GLN A 171 -26.10 -9.06 -6.36
C GLN A 171 -25.77 -10.03 -7.51
N PHE A 172 -26.14 -9.70 -8.74
CA PHE A 172 -25.84 -10.51 -9.92
C PHE A 172 -24.32 -10.73 -10.11
N MET A 173 -23.51 -9.68 -9.91
CA MET A 173 -22.06 -9.78 -10.00
C MET A 173 -21.48 -10.73 -8.94
N ILE A 174 -21.92 -10.61 -7.68
CA ILE A 174 -21.49 -11.50 -6.60
C ILE A 174 -21.88 -12.94 -6.91
N ASP A 175 -23.15 -13.20 -7.23
CA ASP A 175 -23.66 -14.54 -7.51
C ASP A 175 -22.91 -15.18 -8.70
N THR A 176 -22.59 -14.39 -9.72
CA THR A 176 -21.80 -14.86 -10.88
C THR A 176 -20.40 -15.30 -10.46
N HIS A 177 -19.71 -14.48 -9.68
CA HIS A 177 -18.35 -14.81 -9.25
C HIS A 177 -18.32 -16.00 -8.29
N VAL A 178 -19.27 -16.11 -7.37
CA VAL A 178 -19.37 -17.24 -6.45
C VAL A 178 -19.75 -18.52 -7.18
N ASN A 179 -20.86 -18.50 -7.93
CA ASN A 179 -21.49 -19.73 -8.46
C ASN A 179 -20.81 -20.23 -9.75
N ILE A 180 -20.26 -19.33 -10.57
CA ILE A 180 -19.70 -19.67 -11.89
C ILE A 180 -18.17 -19.67 -11.85
N HIS A 181 -17.55 -18.68 -11.21
CA HIS A 181 -16.09 -18.52 -11.23
C HIS A 181 -15.38 -19.13 -10.02
N GLY A 182 -16.14 -19.64 -9.02
CA GLY A 182 -15.59 -20.32 -7.84
C GLY A 182 -14.83 -19.40 -6.89
N TYR A 183 -15.29 -18.16 -6.76
CA TYR A 183 -14.78 -17.24 -5.75
C TYR A 183 -15.47 -17.50 -4.40
N GLU A 184 -14.74 -17.28 -3.31
CA GLU A 184 -15.30 -17.23 -1.97
C GLU A 184 -15.79 -15.81 -1.68
N GLU A 185 -17.07 -15.69 -1.26
CA GLU A 185 -17.62 -14.38 -0.87
C GLU A 185 -17.12 -13.99 0.51
N LEU A 186 -16.68 -12.75 0.63
CA LEU A 186 -16.23 -12.16 1.88
C LEU A 186 -17.07 -10.96 2.28
N TYR A 187 -17.30 -10.81 3.58
CA TYR A 187 -17.78 -9.59 4.19
C TYR A 187 -16.69 -8.98 5.07
N VAL A 188 -16.20 -7.82 4.69
CA VAL A 188 -15.02 -7.19 5.29
C VAL A 188 -15.36 -5.89 6.00
N PRO A 189 -14.53 -5.43 6.96
CA PRO A 189 -14.65 -4.11 7.56
C PRO A 189 -14.54 -2.98 6.53
N TYR A 190 -15.36 -1.94 6.69
CA TYR A 190 -15.31 -0.72 5.87
C TYR A 190 -14.35 0.34 6.43
N ILE A 191 -13.83 0.10 7.63
CA ILE A 191 -12.79 0.90 8.27
C ILE A 191 -11.54 0.05 8.32
N VAL A 192 -10.43 0.61 7.84
CA VAL A 192 -9.14 -0.08 7.73
C VAL A 192 -8.05 0.70 8.46
N ASN A 193 -7.01 0.03 8.92
CA ASN A 193 -5.89 0.66 9.59
C ASN A 193 -4.79 1.12 8.61
N LYS A 194 -3.96 2.04 9.07
CA LYS A 194 -2.82 2.58 8.30
C LYS A 194 -1.92 1.50 7.69
N PRO A 195 -1.51 0.42 8.41
CA PRO A 195 -0.71 -0.65 7.82
C PRO A 195 -1.38 -1.36 6.64
N SER A 196 -2.71 -1.49 6.63
CA SER A 196 -3.44 -2.08 5.50
C SER A 196 -3.36 -1.21 4.25
N LEU A 197 -3.45 0.11 4.39
CA LEU A 197 -3.33 1.07 3.29
C LEU A 197 -1.90 1.16 2.74
N ILE A 198 -0.89 0.99 3.60
CA ILE A 198 0.51 0.87 3.17
C ILE A 198 0.71 -0.43 2.38
N GLY A 199 0.12 -1.54 2.85
CA GLY A 199 0.23 -2.86 2.21
C GLY A 199 -0.29 -2.89 0.78
N THR A 200 -1.30 -2.11 0.46
CA THR A 200 -1.90 -2.00 -0.88
C THR A 200 -1.49 -0.71 -1.64
N GLY A 201 -0.55 0.08 -1.08
CA GLY A 201 0.09 1.20 -1.78
C GLY A 201 -0.70 2.50 -1.84
N GLN A 202 -1.81 2.64 -1.09
CA GLN A 202 -2.53 3.91 -0.98
C GLN A 202 -1.76 4.94 -0.13
N LEU A 203 -1.09 4.48 0.92
CA LEU A 203 -0.23 5.33 1.74
C LEU A 203 1.25 5.07 1.45
N PRO A 204 2.10 6.10 1.57
CA PRO A 204 1.79 7.49 1.95
C PRO A 204 1.24 8.35 0.81
N LYS A 205 1.37 7.92 -0.45
CA LYS A 205 1.26 8.75 -1.65
C LYS A 205 -0.12 9.40 -1.87
N PHE A 206 -1.20 8.69 -1.53
CA PHE A 206 -2.58 9.12 -1.80
C PHE A 206 -3.35 9.46 -0.52
N GLU A 207 -2.68 9.95 0.54
CA GLU A 207 -3.34 10.26 1.81
C GLU A 207 -4.43 11.34 1.66
N GLU A 208 -4.27 12.30 0.75
CA GLU A 208 -5.24 13.37 0.48
C GLU A 208 -6.56 12.85 -0.11
N ASP A 209 -6.51 11.70 -0.79
CA ASP A 209 -7.70 11.05 -1.38
C ASP A 209 -8.45 10.15 -0.39
N LEU A 210 -7.97 10.03 0.84
CA LEU A 210 -8.55 9.16 1.86
C LEU A 210 -9.37 9.93 2.89
N PHE A 211 -10.47 9.31 3.34
CA PHE A 211 -11.20 9.79 4.52
C PHE A 211 -10.55 9.23 5.79
N LYS A 212 -9.75 10.05 6.47
CA LYS A 212 -9.12 9.74 7.74
C LYS A 212 -10.07 10.05 8.90
N LEU A 213 -10.15 9.16 9.88
CA LEU A 213 -10.95 9.39 11.08
C LEU A 213 -10.19 10.31 12.05
N THR A 214 -10.86 11.35 12.54
CA THR A 214 -10.22 12.37 13.38
C THR A 214 -9.93 11.90 14.81
N GLU A 215 -10.84 11.11 15.39
CA GLU A 215 -10.70 10.62 16.76
C GLU A 215 -9.77 9.38 16.88
N THR A 216 -9.56 8.70 15.77
CA THR A 216 -8.69 7.53 15.67
C THR A 216 -7.79 7.67 14.43
N PRO A 217 -6.72 8.49 14.50
CA PRO A 217 -5.95 8.95 13.34
C PRO A 217 -5.25 7.84 12.54
N ASP A 218 -5.18 6.62 13.07
CA ASP A 218 -4.65 5.45 12.35
C ASP A 218 -5.73 4.64 11.61
N LEU A 219 -6.99 5.11 11.65
CA LEU A 219 -8.11 4.48 10.96
C LEU A 219 -8.65 5.37 9.83
N TYR A 220 -9.07 4.71 8.75
CA TYR A 220 -9.56 5.32 7.52
C TYR A 220 -10.79 4.58 7.00
N LEU A 221 -11.68 5.27 6.29
CA LEU A 221 -12.68 4.59 5.48
C LEU A 221 -12.01 3.90 4.30
N ALA A 222 -12.39 2.67 4.00
CA ALA A 222 -11.79 1.88 2.92
C ALA A 222 -12.08 2.51 1.54
N PRO A 223 -11.03 2.86 0.76
CA PRO A 223 -11.21 3.44 -0.58
C PRO A 223 -11.59 2.40 -1.64
N THR A 224 -11.38 1.14 -1.34
CA THR A 224 -11.69 -0.02 -2.18
C THR A 224 -11.72 -1.28 -1.31
N ALA A 225 -12.53 -2.28 -1.70
CA ALA A 225 -12.54 -3.59 -1.05
C ALA A 225 -11.20 -4.34 -1.15
N GLU A 226 -10.37 -4.00 -2.12
CA GLU A 226 -9.02 -4.55 -2.26
C GLU A 226 -8.20 -4.42 -0.97
N VAL A 227 -8.28 -3.26 -0.30
CA VAL A 227 -7.50 -3.00 0.92
C VAL A 227 -7.77 -4.04 2.01
N PRO A 228 -8.99 -4.23 2.51
CA PRO A 228 -9.23 -5.25 3.53
C PRO A 228 -9.03 -6.68 3.02
N VAL A 229 -9.41 -6.99 1.78
CA VAL A 229 -9.32 -8.35 1.24
C VAL A 229 -7.87 -8.79 1.05
N THR A 230 -7.01 -7.96 0.44
CA THR A 230 -5.58 -8.29 0.25
C THR A 230 -4.86 -8.44 1.59
N ASN A 231 -5.20 -7.63 2.58
CA ASN A 231 -4.58 -7.65 3.90
C ASN A 231 -5.05 -8.80 4.82
N LEU A 232 -6.00 -9.63 4.41
CA LEU A 232 -6.36 -10.85 5.16
C LEU A 232 -5.14 -11.74 5.40
N HIS A 233 -4.26 -11.83 4.41
CA HIS A 233 -3.07 -12.68 4.47
C HIS A 233 -1.76 -11.90 4.72
N ARG A 234 -1.86 -10.65 5.17
CA ARG A 234 -0.67 -9.89 5.56
C ARG A 234 0.07 -10.59 6.69
N GLU A 235 1.39 -10.74 6.55
CA GLU A 235 2.28 -11.41 7.52
C GLU A 235 2.04 -12.93 7.67
N GLU A 236 1.21 -13.53 6.81
CA GLU A 236 0.99 -14.96 6.77
C GLU A 236 1.90 -15.66 5.74
N LYS A 237 2.26 -16.90 6.03
CA LYS A 237 2.94 -17.80 5.08
C LYS A 237 1.93 -18.80 4.56
N LEU A 238 1.49 -18.60 3.34
CA LEU A 238 0.57 -19.52 2.68
C LEU A 238 1.32 -20.72 2.13
N LYS A 239 0.70 -21.91 2.21
CA LYS A 239 1.20 -23.12 1.56
C LYS A 239 0.79 -23.13 0.10
N LEU A 240 1.59 -23.77 -0.75
CA LEU A 240 1.33 -23.86 -2.19
C LEU A 240 -0.03 -24.51 -2.50
N GLU A 241 -0.42 -25.49 -1.70
CA GLU A 241 -1.70 -26.22 -1.86
C GLU A 241 -2.94 -25.35 -1.58
N GLN A 242 -2.75 -24.21 -0.92
CA GLN A 242 -3.84 -23.25 -0.65
C GLN A 242 -4.08 -22.28 -1.83
N LEU A 243 -3.17 -22.27 -2.80
CA LEU A 243 -3.22 -21.34 -3.94
C LEU A 243 -3.83 -22.01 -5.19
N PRO A 244 -4.55 -21.25 -6.03
CA PRO A 244 -4.89 -19.83 -5.87
C PRO A 244 -6.03 -19.58 -4.90
N LEU A 245 -5.95 -18.52 -4.09
CA LEU A 245 -7.07 -18.00 -3.31
C LEU A 245 -7.85 -17.00 -4.17
N LYS A 246 -9.17 -17.15 -4.22
CA LYS A 246 -10.06 -16.30 -5.03
C LYS A 246 -11.17 -15.75 -4.16
N TYR A 247 -11.18 -14.43 -3.97
CA TYR A 247 -12.16 -13.75 -3.13
C TYR A 247 -12.96 -12.73 -3.90
N VAL A 248 -14.22 -12.57 -3.54
CA VAL A 248 -15.10 -11.51 -4.02
C VAL A 248 -15.76 -10.81 -2.84
N CYS A 249 -15.92 -9.50 -2.94
CA CYS A 249 -16.53 -8.69 -1.89
C CYS A 249 -17.30 -7.51 -2.52
N HIS A 250 -18.47 -7.22 -1.98
CA HIS A 250 -19.22 -6.01 -2.31
C HIS A 250 -19.21 -5.06 -1.12
N SER A 251 -18.61 -3.90 -1.29
CA SER A 251 -18.53 -2.87 -0.25
C SER A 251 -18.66 -1.46 -0.82
N PRO A 252 -19.13 -0.48 -0.06
CA PRO A 252 -18.92 0.91 -0.40
C PRO A 252 -17.43 1.23 -0.48
N CYS A 253 -17.05 2.14 -1.40
CA CYS A 253 -15.69 2.63 -1.57
C CYS A 253 -15.69 4.13 -1.33
N PHE A 254 -14.84 4.61 -0.42
CA PHE A 254 -14.84 6.00 0.04
C PHE A 254 -13.57 6.72 -0.44
N ARG A 255 -13.73 7.67 -1.36
CA ARG A 255 -12.64 8.51 -1.87
C ARG A 255 -13.03 9.97 -1.77
N SER A 256 -12.11 10.82 -1.28
CA SER A 256 -12.36 12.25 -1.15
C SER A 256 -12.32 12.97 -2.48
N GLU A 257 -11.64 12.40 -3.48
CA GLU A 257 -11.46 12.96 -4.83
C GLU A 257 -10.94 14.41 -4.75
N ALA A 258 -9.95 14.65 -3.89
CA ALA A 258 -9.50 15.98 -3.50
C ALA A 258 -8.88 16.79 -4.65
N GLY A 259 -8.40 16.14 -5.69
CA GLY A 259 -7.67 16.75 -6.82
C GLY A 259 -8.50 17.00 -8.08
N SER A 260 -9.81 16.86 -8.04
CA SER A 260 -10.64 16.85 -9.26
C SER A 260 -11.76 17.88 -9.25
#